data_a3895ff14d6c5a78fc0b1e3c6876d3ad
#
_entry.id   a3895ff14d6c5a78fc0b1e3c6876d3ad
#
_cell.length_a   1.000
_cell.length_b   1.000
_cell.length_c   1.000
_cell.angle_alpha   90.00
_cell.angle_beta   90.00
_cell.angle_gamma   90.00
#
_symmetry.space_group_name_H-M   'P 1'
#
loop_
_entity.id
_entity.type
_entity.pdbx_description
1 polymer ?
#
loop_
_entity_poly.entity_id
_entity_poly.type
_entity_poly.pdbx_seq_one_letter_code
_entity_poly.pdbx_strand_id
1 'polypeptide(L)'
;FRREVGRVAVGADGILEAHSASDVFKAKNIVVAIGKMGKPNRPAYEIPYNIAANVNFNVQKCSQNERILVVGGGNSAIEYALGLSEKNDVTLSYRGSEFSRLNDINLADILAAKENGRVKIKFSNVLKSLEKSENGDILVTCEDGQTAHFNRIIYAIGGIMPVDFLENSGIAIDEKHVPILDENFQSNIKNLYLGGDLATKNGASIVVAMNAAYKIICNIKKNLG
;
A
#
# COMPACT_ATOMS: atom_id res chain seq x y z
N PHE A 1 -20.88 -8.91 -7.28
CA PHE A 1 -19.57 -9.11 -6.68
C PHE A 1 -18.63 -9.84 -7.67
N ARG A 2 -17.32 -9.66 -7.53
CA ARG A 2 -16.27 -10.17 -8.44
C ARG A 2 -16.32 -9.54 -9.85
N ARG A 3 -16.58 -8.22 -9.92
CA ARG A 3 -16.43 -7.43 -11.14
C ARG A 3 -15.31 -6.42 -10.92
N GLU A 4 -14.36 -6.39 -11.82
CA GLU A 4 -13.32 -5.35 -11.85
C GLU A 4 -13.87 -4.16 -12.64
N VAL A 5 -13.89 -2.99 -12.02
CA VAL A 5 -14.29 -1.74 -12.66
C VAL A 5 -13.04 -1.06 -13.20
N GLY A 6 -12.96 -0.91 -14.51
CA GLY A 6 -11.80 -0.31 -15.17
C GLY A 6 -11.86 1.22 -15.27
N ARG A 7 -13.06 1.80 -15.25
CA ARG A 7 -13.27 3.27 -15.28
C ARG A 7 -14.66 3.65 -14.79
N VAL A 8 -14.81 4.91 -14.43
CA VAL A 8 -16.10 5.59 -14.24
C VAL A 8 -16.25 6.66 -15.35
N ALA A 9 -17.44 6.82 -15.88
CA ALA A 9 -17.75 7.83 -16.90
C ALA A 9 -19.08 8.53 -16.57
N VAL A 10 -19.34 9.65 -17.24
CA VAL A 10 -20.65 10.30 -17.23
C VAL A 10 -21.43 9.83 -18.46
N GLY A 11 -22.56 9.17 -18.24
CA GLY A 11 -23.43 8.73 -19.31
C GLY A 11 -24.12 9.88 -20.05
N ALA A 12 -24.70 9.62 -21.21
CA ALA A 12 -25.40 10.61 -22.01
C ALA A 12 -26.61 11.25 -21.29
N ASP A 13 -27.15 10.56 -20.31
CA ASP A 13 -28.25 11.01 -19.43
C ASP A 13 -27.73 11.80 -18.19
N GLY A 14 -26.43 12.04 -18.09
CA GLY A 14 -25.78 12.73 -16.97
C GLY A 14 -25.63 11.88 -15.71
N ILE A 15 -26.00 10.60 -15.77
CA ILE A 15 -25.85 9.63 -14.67
C ILE A 15 -24.45 9.01 -14.74
N LEU A 16 -23.83 8.76 -13.59
CA LEU A 16 -22.54 8.10 -13.54
C LEU A 16 -22.63 6.62 -13.91
N GLU A 17 -21.65 6.14 -14.65
CA GLU A 17 -21.53 4.77 -15.14
C GLU A 17 -20.21 4.17 -14.69
N ALA A 18 -20.26 3.04 -13.95
CA ALA A 18 -19.09 2.24 -13.63
C ALA A 18 -18.97 1.09 -14.64
N HIS A 19 -17.89 1.10 -15.41
CA HIS A 19 -17.64 0.16 -16.50
C HIS A 19 -16.74 -0.98 -16.06
N SER A 20 -17.22 -2.21 -16.19
CA SER A 20 -16.42 -3.44 -16.14
C SER A 20 -16.19 -3.99 -17.54
N ALA A 21 -15.43 -5.09 -17.67
CA ALA A 21 -15.19 -5.74 -18.96
C ALA A 21 -16.50 -6.21 -19.65
N SER A 22 -17.53 -6.56 -18.87
CA SER A 22 -18.78 -7.14 -19.38
C SER A 22 -20.05 -6.35 -19.03
N ASP A 23 -19.97 -5.42 -18.08
CA ASP A 23 -21.16 -4.77 -17.52
C ASP A 23 -20.96 -3.27 -17.31
N VAL A 24 -22.06 -2.51 -17.38
CA VAL A 24 -22.12 -1.10 -17.03
C VAL A 24 -23.15 -0.92 -15.91
N PHE A 25 -22.70 -0.34 -14.79
CA PHE A 25 -23.54 -0.05 -13.65
C PHE A 25 -23.81 1.44 -13.56
N LYS A 26 -25.08 1.83 -13.52
CA LYS A 26 -25.50 3.23 -13.42
C LYS A 26 -25.79 3.61 -11.97
N ALA A 27 -25.35 4.81 -11.55
CA ALA A 27 -25.61 5.34 -10.22
C ALA A 27 -25.66 6.87 -10.23
N LYS A 28 -26.53 7.47 -9.40
CA LYS A 28 -26.57 8.93 -9.19
C LYS A 28 -25.30 9.43 -8.51
N ASN A 29 -24.70 8.63 -7.63
CA ASN A 29 -23.46 8.92 -6.92
C ASN A 29 -22.55 7.70 -6.95
N ILE A 30 -21.26 7.90 -7.15
CA ILE A 30 -20.25 6.85 -7.05
C ILE A 30 -19.18 7.27 -6.06
N VAL A 31 -18.80 6.36 -5.16
CA VAL A 31 -17.68 6.52 -4.24
C VAL A 31 -16.60 5.52 -4.61
N VAL A 32 -15.42 6.01 -4.98
CA VAL A 32 -14.24 5.20 -5.28
C VAL A 32 -13.38 5.10 -4.02
N ALA A 33 -13.29 3.89 -3.45
CA ALA A 33 -12.56 3.60 -2.21
C ALA A 33 -11.62 2.39 -2.36
N ILE A 34 -10.90 2.33 -3.50
CA ILE A 34 -10.06 1.17 -3.88
C ILE A 34 -8.66 1.20 -3.24
N GLY A 35 -8.35 2.26 -2.46
CA GLY A 35 -7.02 2.44 -1.86
C GLY A 35 -5.91 2.64 -2.89
N LYS A 36 -4.68 2.77 -2.41
CA LYS A 36 -3.45 2.83 -3.25
C LYS A 36 -2.92 1.44 -3.63
N MET A 37 -3.58 0.38 -3.18
CA MET A 37 -3.10 -0.99 -3.20
C MET A 37 -3.46 -1.77 -4.49
N GLY A 38 -3.74 -1.10 -5.59
CA GLY A 38 -3.96 -1.80 -6.86
C GLY A 38 -2.74 -2.63 -7.27
N LYS A 39 -1.55 -2.04 -7.18
CA LYS A 39 -0.26 -2.73 -7.38
C LYS A 39 0.71 -2.26 -6.30
N PRO A 40 1.36 -3.17 -5.54
CA PRO A 40 2.42 -2.78 -4.61
C PRO A 40 3.63 -2.25 -5.38
N ASN A 41 4.33 -1.28 -4.80
CA ASN A 41 5.62 -0.86 -5.30
C ASN A 41 6.57 -2.07 -5.33
N ARG A 42 7.35 -2.16 -6.40
CA ARG A 42 8.38 -3.18 -6.56
C ARG A 42 9.77 -2.58 -6.37
N PRO A 43 10.78 -3.39 -5.95
CA PRO A 43 12.15 -2.93 -5.96
C PRO A 43 12.59 -2.61 -7.40
N ALA A 44 13.63 -1.78 -7.53
CA ALA A 44 14.18 -1.40 -8.84
C ALA A 44 14.96 -2.53 -9.55
N TYR A 45 15.36 -3.55 -8.79
CA TYR A 45 16.05 -4.73 -9.31
C TYR A 45 15.06 -5.89 -9.55
N GLU A 46 15.46 -6.81 -10.40
CA GLU A 46 14.65 -7.98 -10.74
C GLU A 46 14.56 -8.97 -9.56
N ILE A 47 13.38 -9.54 -9.37
CA ILE A 47 13.14 -10.65 -8.43
C ILE A 47 13.25 -11.94 -9.25
N PRO A 48 14.28 -12.78 -9.03
CA PRO A 48 14.46 -14.02 -9.77
C PRO A 48 13.26 -14.96 -9.61
N TYR A 49 12.84 -15.57 -10.71
CA TYR A 49 11.66 -16.45 -10.74
C TYR A 49 11.75 -17.60 -9.73
N ASN A 50 12.95 -18.17 -9.55
CA ASN A 50 13.20 -19.32 -8.68
C ASN A 50 13.08 -19.03 -7.17
N ILE A 51 12.90 -17.76 -6.75
CA ILE A 51 12.62 -17.31 -5.37
C ILE A 51 11.31 -16.55 -5.26
N ALA A 52 10.61 -16.31 -6.36
CA ALA A 52 9.42 -15.45 -6.39
C ALA A 52 8.30 -15.90 -5.42
N ALA A 53 8.19 -17.20 -5.14
CA ALA A 53 7.23 -17.74 -4.18
C ALA A 53 7.50 -17.28 -2.72
N ASN A 54 8.75 -16.94 -2.42
CA ASN A 54 9.20 -16.53 -1.10
C ASN A 54 9.39 -14.99 -0.98
N VAL A 55 9.10 -14.26 -2.05
CA VAL A 55 9.12 -12.78 -2.07
C VAL A 55 7.68 -12.29 -2.15
N ASN A 56 7.22 -11.61 -1.12
CA ASN A 56 5.83 -11.23 -0.94
C ASN A 56 5.69 -9.71 -0.72
N PHE A 57 4.48 -9.21 -0.94
CA PHE A 57 4.10 -7.82 -0.71
C PHE A 57 3.02 -7.69 0.38
N ASN A 58 2.74 -8.78 1.06
CA ASN A 58 1.85 -8.89 2.21
C ASN A 58 2.25 -10.11 3.06
N VAL A 59 1.58 -10.31 4.21
CA VAL A 59 1.90 -11.36 5.18
C VAL A 59 1.09 -12.66 5.03
N GLN A 60 0.22 -12.77 4.02
CA GLN A 60 -0.73 -13.89 3.88
C GLN A 60 -0.06 -15.28 3.69
N LYS A 61 1.16 -15.32 3.18
CA LYS A 61 1.89 -16.56 2.87
C LYS A 61 3.04 -16.84 3.83
N CYS A 62 3.09 -16.15 4.98
CA CYS A 62 4.16 -16.37 5.95
C CYS A 62 3.90 -17.64 6.77
N SER A 63 4.96 -18.41 7.00
CA SER A 63 4.98 -19.57 7.87
C SER A 63 5.55 -19.21 9.25
N GLN A 64 5.87 -20.20 10.06
CA GLN A 64 6.53 -20.06 11.37
C GLN A 64 7.98 -20.54 11.27
N ASN A 65 8.83 -20.07 12.17
CA ASN A 65 10.25 -20.43 12.26
C ASN A 65 11.06 -20.06 11.00
N GLU A 66 10.66 -18.98 10.31
CA GLU A 66 11.38 -18.42 9.16
C GLU A 66 12.30 -17.26 9.59
N ARG A 67 13.42 -17.10 8.91
CA ARG A 67 14.19 -15.84 8.91
C ARG A 67 13.57 -14.95 7.87
N ILE A 68 12.92 -13.87 8.31
CA ILE A 68 12.14 -12.97 7.46
C ILE A 68 12.82 -11.61 7.39
N LEU A 69 13.00 -11.10 6.17
CA LEU A 69 13.37 -9.71 5.94
C LEU A 69 12.11 -8.92 5.56
N VAL A 70 11.75 -7.94 6.38
CA VAL A 70 10.73 -6.95 6.06
C VAL A 70 11.43 -5.70 5.54
N VAL A 71 11.07 -5.25 4.32
CA VAL A 71 11.67 -4.07 3.68
C VAL A 71 10.65 -2.94 3.69
N GLY A 72 10.98 -1.85 4.37
CA GLY A 72 10.13 -0.66 4.49
C GLY A 72 10.32 0.09 5.79
N GLY A 73 9.73 1.27 5.91
CA GLY A 73 9.84 2.13 7.09
C GLY A 73 8.56 2.90 7.40
N GLY A 74 7.42 2.47 6.85
CA GLY A 74 6.09 2.99 7.17
C GLY A 74 5.33 2.10 8.14
N ASN A 75 4.16 2.54 8.60
CA ASN A 75 3.35 1.82 9.59
C ASN A 75 3.12 0.35 9.22
N SER A 76 2.77 0.04 7.97
CA SER A 76 2.57 -1.34 7.53
C SER A 76 3.83 -2.22 7.66
N ALA A 77 5.02 -1.66 7.40
CA ALA A 77 6.27 -2.40 7.58
C ALA A 77 6.51 -2.75 9.05
N ILE A 78 6.21 -1.81 9.95
CA ILE A 78 6.33 -2.00 11.38
C ILE A 78 5.32 -3.03 11.89
N GLU A 79 4.06 -2.90 11.52
CA GLU A 79 2.99 -3.84 11.89
C GLU A 79 3.30 -5.26 11.41
N TYR A 80 3.84 -5.40 10.18
CA TYR A 80 4.29 -6.71 9.68
C TYR A 80 5.48 -7.26 10.48
N ALA A 81 6.49 -6.42 10.76
CA ALA A 81 7.66 -6.86 11.51
C ALA A 81 7.29 -7.30 12.93
N LEU A 82 6.45 -6.52 13.62
CA LEU A 82 5.99 -6.84 14.98
C LEU A 82 5.13 -8.10 15.02
N GLY A 83 4.13 -8.22 14.14
CA GLY A 83 3.26 -9.39 14.10
C GLY A 83 4.00 -10.69 13.73
N LEU A 84 4.93 -10.62 12.78
CA LEU A 84 5.70 -11.79 12.38
C LEU A 84 6.75 -12.20 13.40
N SER A 85 7.29 -11.27 14.19
CA SER A 85 8.32 -11.56 15.19
C SER A 85 7.86 -12.39 16.38
N GLU A 86 6.56 -12.65 16.49
CA GLU A 86 6.03 -13.58 17.51
C GLU A 86 6.45 -15.03 17.27
N LYS A 87 6.68 -15.39 16.00
CA LYS A 87 6.95 -16.79 15.60
C LYS A 87 8.12 -16.93 14.61
N ASN A 88 8.84 -15.85 14.33
CA ASN A 88 9.90 -15.82 13.33
C ASN A 88 11.08 -14.94 13.78
N ASP A 89 12.27 -15.17 13.20
CA ASP A 89 13.42 -14.26 13.32
C ASP A 89 13.28 -13.14 12.29
N VAL A 90 12.90 -11.95 12.74
CA VAL A 90 12.56 -10.84 11.85
C VAL A 90 13.66 -9.77 11.84
N THR A 91 14.10 -9.43 10.63
CA THR A 91 14.93 -8.26 10.37
C THR A 91 14.10 -7.24 9.59
N LEU A 92 14.06 -6.01 10.07
CA LEU A 92 13.48 -4.86 9.37
C LEU A 92 14.59 -4.07 8.69
N SER A 93 14.51 -3.94 7.36
CA SER A 93 15.42 -3.14 6.54
C SER A 93 14.75 -1.83 6.13
N TYR A 94 15.37 -0.72 6.47
CA TYR A 94 14.88 0.60 6.09
C TYR A 94 16.00 1.45 5.48
N ARG A 95 15.69 2.08 4.34
CA ARG A 95 16.66 2.93 3.61
C ARG A 95 16.98 4.25 4.31
N GLY A 96 16.10 4.73 5.19
CA GLY A 96 16.31 5.94 5.97
C GLY A 96 17.21 5.69 7.18
N SER A 97 17.81 6.75 7.72
CA SER A 97 18.62 6.70 8.94
C SER A 97 17.79 6.64 10.23
N GLU A 98 16.53 7.05 10.16
CA GLU A 98 15.58 7.07 11.27
C GLU A 98 14.14 6.98 10.75
N PHE A 99 13.20 6.61 11.61
CA PHE A 99 11.77 6.60 11.27
C PHE A 99 11.18 8.01 11.33
N SER A 100 10.67 8.51 10.21
CA SER A 100 10.11 9.87 10.09
C SER A 100 8.60 9.89 9.78
N ARG A 101 7.94 8.73 9.63
CA ARG A 101 6.55 8.63 9.15
C ARG A 101 5.69 7.69 9.98
N LEU A 102 6.17 7.23 11.10
CA LEU A 102 5.41 6.35 11.99
C LEU A 102 4.44 7.16 12.85
N ASN A 103 3.31 6.55 13.17
CA ASN A 103 2.52 7.02 14.31
C ASN A 103 3.23 6.68 15.62
N ASP A 104 2.85 7.36 16.70
CA ASP A 104 3.53 7.25 18.00
C ASP A 104 3.47 5.83 18.56
N ILE A 105 2.38 5.09 18.34
CA ILE A 105 2.20 3.71 18.81
C ILE A 105 3.20 2.79 18.11
N ASN A 106 3.22 2.79 16.78
CA ASN A 106 4.13 1.95 16.01
C ASN A 106 5.59 2.30 16.28
N LEU A 107 5.90 3.58 16.51
CA LEU A 107 7.25 4.01 16.87
C LEU A 107 7.67 3.46 18.23
N ALA A 108 6.83 3.59 19.24
CA ALA A 108 7.09 3.06 20.58
C ALA A 108 7.27 1.53 20.57
N ASP A 109 6.36 0.81 19.90
CA ASP A 109 6.34 -0.64 19.85
C ASP A 109 7.57 -1.21 19.12
N ILE A 110 7.99 -0.61 17.99
CA ILE A 110 9.14 -1.11 17.25
C ILE A 110 10.46 -0.82 17.96
N LEU A 111 10.58 0.31 18.66
CA LEU A 111 11.75 0.62 19.49
C LEU A 111 11.85 -0.36 20.65
N ALA A 112 10.77 -0.63 21.36
CA ALA A 112 10.73 -1.64 22.42
C ALA A 112 11.06 -3.04 21.88
N ALA A 113 10.57 -3.42 20.69
CA ALA A 113 10.90 -4.69 20.06
C ALA A 113 12.36 -4.80 19.65
N LYS A 114 12.99 -3.69 19.28
CA LYS A 114 14.44 -3.61 19.02
C LYS A 114 15.24 -3.80 20.30
N GLU A 115 14.89 -3.10 21.38
CA GLU A 115 15.59 -3.15 22.68
C GLU A 115 15.56 -4.55 23.29
N ASN A 116 14.43 -5.23 23.22
CA ASN A 116 14.29 -6.59 23.76
C ASN A 116 14.76 -7.70 22.77
N GLY A 117 15.34 -7.33 21.64
CA GLY A 117 15.91 -8.26 20.66
C GLY A 117 14.88 -9.01 19.79
N ARG A 118 13.59 -8.67 19.88
CA ARG A 118 12.51 -9.34 19.14
C ARG A 118 12.53 -9.03 17.64
N VAL A 119 13.00 -7.81 17.26
CA VAL A 119 13.17 -7.39 15.87
C VAL A 119 14.54 -6.77 15.70
N LYS A 120 15.30 -7.25 14.72
CA LYS A 120 16.55 -6.62 14.28
C LYS A 120 16.25 -5.49 13.32
N ILE A 121 16.78 -4.28 13.54
CA ILE A 121 16.56 -3.14 12.64
C ILE A 121 17.86 -2.74 11.97
N LYS A 122 17.85 -2.66 10.64
CA LYS A 122 18.94 -2.12 9.83
C LYS A 122 18.49 -0.82 9.18
N PHE A 123 19.03 0.29 9.66
CA PHE A 123 18.87 1.62 9.05
C PHE A 123 19.89 1.84 7.94
N SER A 124 19.61 2.82 7.06
CA SER A 124 20.45 3.16 5.91
C SER A 124 20.78 1.94 5.06
N ASN A 125 19.90 0.94 5.06
CA ASN A 125 20.12 -0.35 4.44
C ASN A 125 19.32 -0.45 3.15
N VAL A 126 20.00 -0.38 2.01
CA VAL A 126 19.42 -0.44 0.67
C VAL A 126 19.78 -1.76 0.02
N LEU A 127 18.78 -2.53 -0.37
CA LEU A 127 18.96 -3.81 -1.05
C LEU A 127 19.33 -3.55 -2.52
N LYS A 128 20.31 -4.31 -3.03
CA LYS A 128 20.82 -4.23 -4.41
C LYS A 128 20.36 -5.39 -5.27
N SER A 129 20.40 -6.62 -4.77
CA SER A 129 19.98 -7.82 -5.50
C SER A 129 19.50 -8.92 -4.57
N LEU A 130 18.78 -9.86 -5.17
CA LEU A 130 18.33 -11.10 -4.56
C LEU A 130 18.77 -12.27 -5.44
N GLU A 131 19.24 -13.34 -4.82
CA GLU A 131 19.65 -14.57 -5.50
C GLU A 131 19.19 -15.79 -4.70
N LYS A 132 18.96 -16.91 -5.37
CA LYS A 132 18.76 -18.17 -4.66
C LYS A 132 20.12 -18.73 -4.25
N SER A 133 20.30 -18.98 -2.95
CA SER A 133 21.52 -19.62 -2.45
C SER A 133 21.49 -21.12 -2.69
N GLU A 134 22.65 -21.78 -2.60
CA GLU A 134 22.79 -23.25 -2.71
C GLU A 134 21.93 -24.00 -1.68
N ASN A 135 21.73 -23.43 -0.51
CA ASN A 135 20.90 -23.99 0.56
C ASN A 135 19.39 -23.77 0.37
N GLY A 136 18.98 -23.13 -0.73
CA GLY A 136 17.59 -22.86 -1.04
C GLY A 136 17.01 -21.58 -0.43
N ASP A 137 17.78 -20.90 0.41
CA ASP A 137 17.43 -19.58 0.98
C ASP A 137 17.59 -18.47 -0.05
N ILE A 138 17.14 -17.27 0.30
CA ILE A 138 17.36 -16.06 -0.47
C ILE A 138 18.62 -15.37 0.05
N LEU A 139 19.64 -15.26 -0.77
CA LEU A 139 20.79 -14.40 -0.55
C LEU A 139 20.41 -12.96 -0.93
N VAL A 140 20.49 -12.06 0.04
CA VAL A 140 20.27 -10.63 -0.14
C VAL A 140 21.62 -9.94 -0.17
N THR A 141 21.88 -9.13 -1.20
CA THR A 141 23.06 -8.24 -1.27
C THR A 141 22.60 -6.79 -1.14
N CYS A 142 23.25 -6.04 -0.26
CA CYS A 142 22.99 -4.62 -0.06
C CYS A 142 23.96 -3.75 -0.88
N GLU A 143 23.66 -2.46 -1.06
CA GLU A 143 24.49 -1.53 -1.81
C GLU A 143 25.88 -1.32 -1.17
N ASP A 144 25.97 -1.45 0.15
CA ASP A 144 27.24 -1.39 0.90
C ASP A 144 28.09 -2.67 0.81
N GLY A 145 27.62 -3.67 0.05
CA GLY A 145 28.29 -4.96 -0.13
C GLY A 145 28.00 -5.99 0.96
N GLN A 146 27.26 -5.65 2.01
CA GLN A 146 26.86 -6.64 3.01
C GLN A 146 25.89 -7.66 2.39
N THR A 147 25.99 -8.90 2.85
CA THR A 147 25.09 -9.99 2.46
C THR A 147 24.42 -10.63 3.66
N ALA A 148 23.23 -11.19 3.46
CA ALA A 148 22.52 -11.95 4.48
C ALA A 148 21.58 -12.96 3.83
N HIS A 149 21.22 -14.03 4.57
CA HIS A 149 20.35 -15.11 4.12
C HIS A 149 19.01 -15.06 4.82
N PHE A 150 17.92 -15.16 4.05
CA PHE A 150 16.54 -15.17 4.55
C PHE A 150 15.73 -16.28 3.88
N ASN A 151 14.73 -16.80 4.60
CA ASN A 151 13.78 -17.75 4.03
C ASN A 151 12.70 -17.01 3.24
N ARG A 152 12.41 -15.75 3.62
CA ARG A 152 11.34 -14.94 3.03
C ARG A 152 11.68 -13.46 3.04
N ILE A 153 11.21 -12.75 2.02
CA ILE A 153 11.27 -11.28 1.95
C ILE A 153 9.86 -10.72 1.81
N ILE A 154 9.56 -9.67 2.55
CA ILE A 154 8.28 -8.96 2.49
C ILE A 154 8.56 -7.49 2.20
N TYR A 155 8.12 -7.03 1.03
CA TYR A 155 8.17 -5.62 0.67
C TYR A 155 6.93 -4.88 1.18
N ALA A 156 7.13 -3.97 2.12
CA ALA A 156 6.13 -3.03 2.64
C ALA A 156 6.55 -1.59 2.30
N ILE A 157 6.81 -1.35 1.01
CA ILE A 157 7.35 -0.08 0.46
C ILE A 157 6.25 0.80 -0.17
N GLY A 158 5.01 0.59 0.24
CA GLY A 158 3.83 1.31 -0.22
C GLY A 158 3.22 0.72 -1.50
N GLY A 159 2.16 1.35 -1.95
CA GLY A 159 1.45 1.01 -3.18
C GLY A 159 1.50 2.14 -4.20
N ILE A 160 1.26 1.80 -5.44
CA ILE A 160 1.16 2.75 -6.55
C ILE A 160 -0.24 3.35 -6.56
N MET A 161 -0.34 4.66 -6.75
CA MET A 161 -1.61 5.31 -7.06
C MET A 161 -2.16 4.69 -8.35
N PRO A 162 -3.45 4.33 -8.42
CA PRO A 162 -4.05 3.77 -9.64
C PRO A 162 -4.28 4.86 -10.69
N VAL A 163 -3.19 5.44 -11.20
CA VAL A 163 -3.20 6.60 -12.13
C VAL A 163 -4.01 6.27 -13.37
N ASP A 164 -3.77 5.10 -13.97
CA ASP A 164 -4.50 4.66 -15.17
C ASP A 164 -6.03 4.68 -14.95
N PHE A 165 -6.49 4.23 -13.78
CA PHE A 165 -7.93 4.28 -13.43
C PHE A 165 -8.43 5.71 -13.29
N LEU A 166 -7.66 6.59 -12.64
CA LEU A 166 -8.02 7.99 -12.43
C LEU A 166 -8.11 8.73 -13.77
N GLU A 167 -7.10 8.60 -14.61
CA GLU A 167 -7.02 9.22 -15.94
C GLU A 167 -8.12 8.68 -16.89
N ASN A 168 -8.29 7.35 -16.95
CA ASN A 168 -9.34 6.72 -17.74
C ASN A 168 -10.75 7.11 -17.31
N SER A 169 -10.90 7.55 -16.04
CA SER A 169 -12.16 8.06 -15.51
C SER A 169 -12.30 9.59 -15.67
N GLY A 170 -11.30 10.29 -16.23
CA GLY A 170 -11.29 11.74 -16.36
C GLY A 170 -11.22 12.50 -15.03
N ILE A 171 -10.70 11.84 -13.97
CA ILE A 171 -10.50 12.45 -12.66
C ILE A 171 -9.25 13.32 -12.71
N ALA A 172 -9.37 14.60 -12.36
CA ALA A 172 -8.23 15.52 -12.32
C ALA A 172 -7.22 15.11 -11.24
N ILE A 173 -5.95 15.06 -11.60
CA ILE A 173 -4.82 14.75 -10.72
C ILE A 173 -3.79 15.88 -10.75
N ASP A 174 -3.03 16.05 -9.67
CA ASP A 174 -1.93 17.02 -9.60
C ASP A 174 -0.63 16.41 -10.22
N GLU A 175 0.43 17.22 -10.28
CA GLU A 175 1.75 16.82 -10.80
C GLU A 175 2.37 15.60 -10.06
N LYS A 176 1.86 15.27 -8.87
CA LYS A 176 2.26 14.12 -8.06
C LYS A 176 1.30 12.94 -8.19
N HIS A 177 0.43 12.98 -9.22
CA HIS A 177 -0.62 11.99 -9.47
C HIS A 177 -1.62 11.82 -8.31
N VAL A 178 -1.83 12.86 -7.49
CA VAL A 178 -2.82 12.85 -6.41
C VAL A 178 -4.11 13.46 -6.94
N PRO A 179 -5.29 12.84 -6.71
CA PRO A 179 -6.57 13.39 -7.12
C PRO A 179 -6.82 14.79 -6.54
N ILE A 180 -7.31 15.69 -7.36
CA ILE A 180 -7.74 17.02 -6.94
C ILE A 180 -9.20 16.91 -6.50
N LEU A 181 -9.45 17.13 -5.20
CA LEU A 181 -10.76 16.96 -4.57
C LEU A 181 -11.18 18.24 -3.86
N ASP A 182 -12.50 18.46 -3.77
CA ASP A 182 -13.07 19.50 -2.92
C ASP A 182 -13.06 19.12 -1.41
N GLU A 183 -13.58 19.96 -0.56
CA GLU A 183 -13.68 19.76 0.89
C GLU A 183 -14.56 18.59 1.32
N ASN A 184 -15.43 18.10 0.41
CA ASN A 184 -16.32 16.96 0.58
C ASN A 184 -15.80 15.70 -0.10
N PHE A 185 -14.54 15.72 -0.57
CA PHE A 185 -13.91 14.62 -1.31
C PHE A 185 -14.55 14.32 -2.67
N GLN A 186 -15.27 15.29 -3.26
CA GLN A 186 -15.79 15.17 -4.62
C GLN A 186 -14.69 15.56 -5.61
N SER A 187 -14.60 14.82 -6.71
CA SER A 187 -13.69 15.11 -7.81
C SER A 187 -14.20 16.28 -8.68
N ASN A 188 -13.47 16.58 -9.75
CA ASN A 188 -13.94 17.48 -10.83
C ASN A 188 -15.21 16.96 -11.52
N ILE A 189 -15.59 15.69 -11.32
CA ILE A 189 -16.82 15.10 -11.87
C ILE A 189 -17.89 15.14 -10.78
N LYS A 190 -19.02 15.78 -11.09
CA LYS A 190 -20.14 15.92 -10.15
C LYS A 190 -20.62 14.54 -9.67
N ASN A 191 -20.86 14.39 -8.38
CA ASN A 191 -21.33 13.18 -7.71
C ASN A 191 -20.35 11.98 -7.75
N LEU A 192 -19.10 12.19 -8.19
CA LEU A 192 -18.03 11.21 -8.10
C LEU A 192 -17.09 11.59 -6.97
N TYR A 193 -17.02 10.75 -5.95
CA TYR A 193 -16.25 10.96 -4.72
C TYR A 193 -15.13 9.96 -4.61
N LEU A 194 -14.02 10.37 -3.98
CA LEU A 194 -12.90 9.49 -3.66
C LEU A 194 -12.70 9.45 -2.14
N GLY A 195 -12.55 8.23 -1.61
CA GLY A 195 -12.36 8.00 -0.17
C GLY A 195 -11.15 7.14 0.15
N GLY A 196 -10.78 7.11 1.43
CA GLY A 196 -9.64 6.33 1.91
C GLY A 196 -8.31 6.84 1.40
N ASP A 197 -7.37 5.91 1.16
CA ASP A 197 -5.98 6.24 0.77
C ASP A 197 -5.88 7.01 -0.55
N LEU A 198 -6.85 6.86 -1.45
CA LEU A 198 -6.90 7.62 -2.70
C LEU A 198 -7.04 9.12 -2.47
N ALA A 199 -7.76 9.50 -1.44
CA ALA A 199 -8.08 10.90 -1.16
C ALA A 199 -6.97 11.64 -0.38
N THR A 200 -5.84 10.98 -0.07
CA THR A 200 -4.79 11.55 0.78
C THR A 200 -3.40 11.41 0.19
N LYS A 201 -2.58 12.46 0.31
CA LYS A 201 -1.19 12.49 -0.22
C LYS A 201 -0.29 11.43 0.42
N ASN A 202 -0.40 11.24 1.73
CA ASN A 202 0.56 10.47 2.53
C ASN A 202 0.03 9.10 3.00
N GLY A 203 -1.06 8.61 2.41
CA GLY A 203 -1.82 7.49 2.95
C GLY A 203 -2.72 7.94 4.11
N ALA A 204 -3.79 7.21 4.36
CA ALA A 204 -4.73 7.51 5.42
C ALA A 204 -4.70 6.44 6.50
N SER A 205 -4.84 6.84 7.75
CA SER A 205 -5.24 5.92 8.81
C SER A 205 -6.72 5.56 8.64
N ILE A 206 -7.16 4.49 9.29
CA ILE A 206 -8.59 4.10 9.33
C ILE A 206 -9.46 5.29 9.78
N VAL A 207 -9.00 6.08 10.76
CA VAL A 207 -9.71 7.26 11.27
C VAL A 207 -9.90 8.32 10.18
N VAL A 208 -8.86 8.59 9.38
CA VAL A 208 -8.94 9.55 8.26
C VAL A 208 -9.90 9.04 7.19
N ALA A 209 -9.86 7.74 6.88
CA ALA A 209 -10.78 7.13 5.93
C ALA A 209 -12.24 7.18 6.40
N MET A 210 -12.51 6.95 7.69
CA MET A 210 -13.85 7.08 8.30
C MET A 210 -14.35 8.53 8.26
N ASN A 211 -13.50 9.50 8.55
CA ASN A 211 -13.84 10.93 8.46
C ASN A 211 -14.19 11.34 7.04
N ALA A 212 -13.41 10.89 6.05
CA ALA A 212 -13.72 11.11 4.64
C ALA A 212 -15.07 10.50 4.27
N ALA A 213 -15.32 9.25 4.65
CA ALA A 213 -16.60 8.58 4.41
C ALA A 213 -17.78 9.32 5.03
N TYR A 214 -17.64 9.84 6.26
CA TYR A 214 -18.68 10.63 6.91
C TYR A 214 -19.01 11.90 6.12
N LYS A 215 -17.98 12.68 5.71
CA LYS A 215 -18.19 13.91 4.91
C LYS A 215 -18.85 13.61 3.57
N ILE A 216 -18.39 12.58 2.87
CA ILE A 216 -18.98 12.13 1.60
C ILE A 216 -20.48 11.80 1.78
N ILE A 217 -20.82 10.99 2.79
CA ILE A 217 -22.22 10.60 3.05
C ILE A 217 -23.09 11.81 3.41
N CYS A 218 -22.59 12.73 4.23
CA CYS A 218 -23.31 13.97 4.57
C CYS A 218 -23.57 14.81 3.31
N ASN A 219 -22.60 14.94 2.42
CA ASN A 219 -22.76 15.68 1.17
C ASN A 219 -23.76 15.00 0.23
N ILE A 220 -23.67 13.68 0.06
CA ILE A 220 -24.62 12.91 -0.75
C ILE A 220 -26.05 13.08 -0.21
N LYS A 221 -26.25 12.96 1.11
CA LYS A 221 -27.59 13.13 1.72
C LYS A 221 -28.16 14.53 1.49
N LYS A 222 -27.33 15.57 1.62
CA LYS A 222 -27.73 16.96 1.38
C LYS A 222 -28.17 17.19 -0.07
N ASN A 223 -27.58 16.46 -1.02
CA ASN A 223 -27.90 16.61 -2.45
C ASN A 223 -29.08 15.71 -2.91
N LEU A 224 -29.55 14.77 -2.05
CA LEU A 224 -30.70 13.91 -2.34
C LEU A 224 -32.02 14.40 -1.74
N GLY A 225 -31.95 15.32 -0.75
CA GLY A 225 -33.12 15.94 -0.11
C GLY A 225 -33.45 17.27 -0.68
#